data_f7470c475b49d206bfc3f3b56c6cd5e8
#
_entry.id   f7470c475b49d206bfc3f3b56c6cd5e8
#
_cell.length_a   1.000
_cell.length_b   1.000
_cell.length_c   1.000
_cell.angle_alpha   90.00
_cell.angle_beta   90.00
_cell.angle_gamma   90.00
#
_symmetry.space_group_name_H-M   'P 1'
#
loop_
_entity.id
_entity.type
_entity.pdbx_description
1 polymer ?
#
loop_
_entity_poly.entity_id
_entity_poly.type
_entity_poly.pdbx_seq_one_letter_code
_entity_poly.pdbx_strand_id
1 'polypeptide(L)'
;MRFHEHTATPQFEPDLRRNFSYPSGHTILGWTSALLLTEINPERADTILKRGMMYGESRVIVGAHWQSDVDAGRLAAAAVYSRMHTSERFLEQMRLARQEFRIKAGLATIVEMKAYKKEAEKRAKAAAKAAAKAKKAASN
;
A
#
# COMPACT_ATOMS: atom_id res chain seq x y z
N MET A 1 -21.38 8.44 -12.27
CA MET A 1 -20.92 9.82 -12.37
C MET A 1 -20.37 10.07 -13.77
N ARG A 2 -20.73 11.15 -14.43
CA ARG A 2 -20.35 11.42 -15.83
C ARG A 2 -19.81 12.83 -15.92
N PHE A 3 -18.53 13.00 -16.29
CA PHE A 3 -17.91 14.31 -16.46
C PHE A 3 -17.83 14.74 -17.91
N HIS A 4 -17.88 13.77 -18.83
CA HIS A 4 -17.82 13.99 -20.25
C HIS A 4 -18.92 13.15 -20.93
N GLU A 5 -19.37 13.55 -22.09
CA GLU A 5 -20.35 12.78 -22.87
C GLU A 5 -19.80 11.40 -23.23
N HIS A 6 -18.50 11.30 -23.39
CA HIS A 6 -17.80 10.05 -23.71
C HIS A 6 -16.70 9.78 -22.69
N THR A 7 -16.71 8.59 -22.11
CA THR A 7 -15.61 8.10 -21.29
C THR A 7 -14.64 7.31 -22.17
N ALA A 8 -13.34 7.31 -21.80
CA ALA A 8 -12.34 6.48 -22.48
C ALA A 8 -12.57 4.98 -22.26
N THR A 9 -13.46 4.62 -21.34
CA THR A 9 -13.74 3.23 -20.94
C THR A 9 -15.25 2.99 -20.82
N PRO A 10 -16.01 2.97 -21.95
CA PRO A 10 -17.47 2.83 -21.94
C PRO A 10 -17.99 1.59 -21.19
N GLN A 11 -17.22 0.51 -21.18
CA GLN A 11 -17.56 -0.74 -20.50
C GLN A 11 -17.68 -0.59 -18.98
N PHE A 12 -17.04 0.40 -18.38
CA PHE A 12 -17.12 0.67 -16.94
C PHE A 12 -18.14 1.75 -16.56
N GLU A 13 -18.78 2.37 -17.54
CA GLU A 13 -19.73 3.47 -17.31
C GLU A 13 -20.87 3.09 -16.37
N PRO A 14 -21.50 1.89 -16.44
CA PRO A 14 -22.55 1.49 -15.50
C PRO A 14 -22.08 1.50 -14.05
N ASP A 15 -20.83 1.06 -13.78
CA ASP A 15 -20.26 1.05 -12.43
C ASP A 15 -19.91 2.46 -11.97
N LEU A 16 -19.38 3.31 -12.85
CA LEU A 16 -19.08 4.71 -12.55
C LEU A 16 -20.34 5.50 -12.18
N ARG A 17 -21.49 5.18 -12.77
CA ARG A 17 -22.78 5.82 -12.44
C ARG A 17 -23.29 5.46 -11.05
N ARG A 18 -22.92 4.30 -10.52
CA ARG A 18 -23.37 3.78 -9.22
C ARG A 18 -22.47 4.19 -8.07
N ASN A 19 -21.22 4.55 -8.37
CA ASN A 19 -20.22 4.89 -7.37
C ASN A 19 -20.12 6.40 -7.14
N PHE A 20 -19.84 6.77 -5.90
CA PHE A 20 -19.50 8.15 -5.57
C PHE A 20 -18.13 8.50 -6.15
N SER A 21 -17.97 9.75 -6.61
CA SER A 21 -16.72 10.23 -7.16
C SER A 21 -15.72 10.64 -6.08
N TYR A 22 -16.22 11.31 -5.07
CA TYR A 22 -15.41 12.00 -4.07
C TYR A 22 -15.33 11.23 -2.74
N PRO A 23 -14.12 11.10 -2.17
CA PRO A 23 -12.80 11.26 -2.81
C PRO A 23 -12.46 10.08 -3.72
N SER A 24 -11.45 10.24 -4.61
CA SER A 24 -11.02 9.17 -5.49
C SER A 24 -10.36 7.99 -4.74
N GLY A 25 -11.05 6.84 -4.70
CA GLY A 25 -10.53 5.62 -4.09
C GLY A 25 -9.26 5.08 -4.76
N HIS A 26 -9.17 5.19 -6.09
CA HIS A 26 -7.96 4.83 -6.81
C HIS A 26 -6.77 5.71 -6.41
N THR A 27 -7.00 7.01 -6.23
CA THR A 27 -5.94 7.91 -5.79
C THR A 27 -5.51 7.61 -4.36
N ILE A 28 -6.45 7.31 -3.45
CA ILE A 28 -6.13 6.90 -2.07
C ILE A 28 -5.21 5.69 -2.10
N LEU A 29 -5.60 4.64 -2.84
CA LEU A 29 -4.80 3.41 -2.95
C LEU A 29 -3.42 3.68 -3.57
N GLY A 30 -3.38 4.37 -4.73
CA GLY A 30 -2.13 4.62 -5.45
C GLY A 30 -1.16 5.49 -4.65
N TRP A 31 -1.65 6.55 -4.00
CA TRP A 31 -0.82 7.45 -3.21
C TRP A 31 -0.34 6.81 -1.91
N THR A 32 -1.22 6.09 -1.17
CA THR A 32 -0.80 5.32 0.01
C THR A 32 0.27 4.31 -0.35
N SER A 33 0.09 3.56 -1.44
CA SER A 33 1.09 2.60 -1.91
C SER A 33 2.42 3.27 -2.25
N ALA A 34 2.39 4.44 -2.90
CA ALA A 34 3.61 5.18 -3.23
C ALA A 34 4.36 5.63 -1.97
N LEU A 35 3.66 6.15 -0.95
CA LEU A 35 4.25 6.53 0.32
C LEU A 35 4.92 5.35 1.03
N LEU A 36 4.23 4.19 1.10
CA LEU A 36 4.77 2.97 1.70
C LEU A 36 6.00 2.46 0.94
N LEU A 37 5.92 2.41 -0.38
CA LEU A 37 7.04 1.95 -1.22
C LEU A 37 8.24 2.88 -1.15
N THR A 38 8.02 4.18 -1.03
CA THR A 38 9.10 5.17 -0.84
C THR A 38 9.81 4.96 0.50
N GLU A 39 9.07 4.60 1.56
CA GLU A 39 9.67 4.27 2.85
C GLU A 39 10.48 2.96 2.79
N ILE A 40 10.02 1.98 2.01
CA ILE A 40 10.74 0.71 1.82
C ILE A 40 11.99 0.90 0.96
N ASN A 41 11.90 1.71 -0.10
CA ASN A 41 12.98 1.96 -1.06
C ASN A 41 13.20 3.46 -1.30
N PRO A 42 13.81 4.18 -0.37
CA PRO A 42 14.00 5.64 -0.46
C PRO A 42 14.90 6.06 -1.63
N GLU A 43 15.78 5.19 -2.11
CA GLU A 43 16.66 5.48 -3.26
C GLU A 43 15.88 5.70 -4.57
N ARG A 44 14.65 5.21 -4.65
CA ARG A 44 13.75 5.37 -5.79
C ARG A 44 12.56 6.27 -5.48
N ALA A 45 12.63 7.09 -4.44
CA ALA A 45 11.54 7.93 -3.96
C ALA A 45 10.89 8.74 -5.08
N ASP A 46 11.68 9.47 -5.86
CA ASP A 46 11.18 10.33 -6.94
C ASP A 46 10.37 9.56 -7.98
N THR A 47 10.90 8.41 -8.41
CA THR A 47 10.22 7.56 -9.40
C THR A 47 8.91 6.99 -8.85
N ILE A 48 8.94 6.54 -7.60
CA ILE A 48 7.78 5.93 -6.92
C ILE A 48 6.69 6.98 -6.71
N LEU A 49 7.04 8.14 -6.18
CA LEU A 49 6.10 9.24 -5.94
C LEU A 49 5.51 9.76 -7.24
N LYS A 50 6.35 9.95 -8.27
CA LYS A 50 5.87 10.33 -9.61
C LYS A 50 4.84 9.32 -10.13
N ARG A 51 5.10 8.02 -9.98
CA ARG A 51 4.15 6.98 -10.39
C ARG A 51 2.85 7.03 -9.60
N GLY A 52 2.93 7.26 -8.28
CA GLY A 52 1.76 7.45 -7.43
C GLY A 52 0.90 8.65 -7.85
N MET A 53 1.53 9.78 -8.19
CA MET A 53 0.85 10.95 -8.75
C MET A 53 0.12 10.60 -10.05
N MET A 54 0.84 10.02 -11.01
CA MET A 54 0.27 9.64 -12.32
C MET A 54 -0.90 8.66 -12.19
N TYR A 55 -0.90 7.80 -11.17
CA TYR A 55 -1.98 6.86 -10.94
C TYR A 55 -3.30 7.58 -10.62
N GLY A 56 -3.25 8.64 -9.82
CA GLY A 56 -4.39 9.51 -9.57
C GLY A 56 -4.79 10.32 -10.82
N GLU A 57 -3.85 10.98 -11.48
CA GLU A 57 -4.09 11.82 -12.65
C GLU A 57 -4.73 11.04 -13.81
N SER A 58 -4.36 9.77 -13.98
CA SER A 58 -4.97 8.91 -14.99
C SER A 58 -6.50 8.80 -14.85
N ARG A 59 -7.04 9.02 -13.65
CA ARG A 59 -8.48 8.96 -13.39
C ARG A 59 -9.23 10.18 -13.92
N VAL A 60 -8.55 11.32 -13.96
CA VAL A 60 -9.06 12.53 -14.61
C VAL A 60 -9.03 12.38 -16.13
N ILE A 61 -7.91 11.86 -16.67
CA ILE A 61 -7.74 11.66 -18.11
C ILE A 61 -8.81 10.73 -18.68
N VAL A 62 -9.15 9.65 -17.98
CA VAL A 62 -10.21 8.72 -18.44
C VAL A 62 -11.63 9.19 -18.12
N GLY A 63 -11.81 10.39 -17.53
CA GLY A 63 -13.13 10.95 -17.21
C GLY A 63 -13.85 10.27 -16.04
N ALA A 64 -13.13 9.55 -15.17
CA ALA A 64 -13.70 8.85 -14.03
C ALA A 64 -13.81 9.71 -12.77
N HIS A 65 -12.98 10.75 -12.65
CA HIS A 65 -12.91 11.64 -11.50
C HIS A 65 -12.62 13.08 -11.90
N TRP A 66 -13.02 14.03 -11.05
CA TRP A 66 -12.59 15.40 -11.11
C TRP A 66 -11.20 15.57 -10.47
N GLN A 67 -10.49 16.65 -10.82
CA GLN A 67 -9.21 16.97 -10.17
C GLN A 67 -9.36 17.09 -8.64
N SER A 68 -10.45 17.70 -8.17
CA SER A 68 -10.77 17.83 -6.75
C SER A 68 -10.90 16.48 -6.03
N ASP A 69 -11.43 15.45 -6.70
CA ASP A 69 -11.55 14.10 -6.13
C ASP A 69 -10.18 13.45 -5.95
N VAL A 70 -9.30 13.69 -6.93
CA VAL A 70 -7.90 13.20 -6.91
C VAL A 70 -7.11 13.91 -5.81
N ASP A 71 -7.24 15.23 -5.70
CA ASP A 71 -6.56 16.02 -4.67
C ASP A 71 -7.01 15.62 -3.26
N ALA A 72 -8.32 15.48 -3.06
CA ALA A 72 -8.88 14.98 -1.81
C ALA A 72 -8.44 13.54 -1.51
N GLY A 73 -8.30 12.70 -2.54
CA GLY A 73 -7.77 11.34 -2.42
C GLY A 73 -6.34 11.32 -1.90
N ARG A 74 -5.48 12.23 -2.37
CA ARG A 74 -4.10 12.37 -1.86
C ARG A 74 -4.06 12.82 -0.41
N LEU A 75 -4.89 13.79 -0.03
CA LEU A 75 -4.99 14.26 1.36
C LEU A 75 -5.47 13.15 2.29
N ALA A 76 -6.51 12.40 1.89
CA ALA A 76 -7.00 11.26 2.65
C ALA A 76 -5.93 10.18 2.81
N ALA A 77 -5.20 9.86 1.75
CA ALA A 77 -4.10 8.89 1.77
C ALA A 77 -2.98 9.32 2.73
N ALA A 78 -2.59 10.60 2.72
CA ALA A 78 -1.58 11.12 3.63
C ALA A 78 -2.03 11.05 5.10
N ALA A 79 -3.30 11.35 5.39
CA ALA A 79 -3.86 11.24 6.73
C ALA A 79 -3.88 9.78 7.20
N VAL A 80 -4.31 8.84 6.37
CA VAL A 80 -4.30 7.40 6.67
C VAL A 80 -2.88 6.92 6.91
N TYR A 81 -1.94 7.27 6.03
CA TYR A 81 -0.53 6.93 6.16
C TYR A 81 0.06 7.41 7.50
N SER A 82 -0.18 8.67 7.87
CA SER A 82 0.24 9.21 9.17
C SER A 82 -0.38 8.43 10.34
N ARG A 83 -1.67 8.11 10.24
CA ARG A 83 -2.37 7.33 11.28
C ARG A 83 -1.81 5.91 11.41
N MET A 84 -1.44 5.26 10.32
CA MET A 84 -0.82 3.93 10.35
C MET A 84 0.48 3.91 11.16
N HIS A 85 1.27 4.98 11.11
CA HIS A 85 2.53 5.11 11.86
C HIS A 85 2.38 5.23 13.38
N THR A 86 1.17 5.37 13.90
CA THR A 86 0.91 5.29 15.35
C THR A 86 0.72 3.86 15.84
N SER A 87 0.72 2.87 14.94
CA SER A 87 0.55 1.46 15.28
C SER A 87 1.91 0.75 15.34
N GLU A 88 2.29 0.23 16.50
CA GLU A 88 3.50 -0.57 16.66
C GLU A 88 3.54 -1.78 15.73
N ARG A 89 2.38 -2.43 15.54
CA ARG A 89 2.26 -3.56 14.62
C ARG A 89 2.59 -3.15 13.17
N PHE A 90 2.12 -1.97 12.75
CA PHE A 90 2.42 -1.45 11.42
C PHE A 90 3.91 -1.13 11.27
N LEU A 91 4.50 -0.41 12.23
CA LEU A 91 5.92 -0.07 12.22
C LEU A 91 6.80 -1.32 12.14
N GLU A 92 6.44 -2.37 12.88
CA GLU A 92 7.17 -3.63 12.82
C GLU A 92 7.04 -4.30 11.44
N GLN A 93 5.87 -4.30 10.82
CA GLN A 93 5.69 -4.83 9.46
C GLN A 93 6.50 -4.02 8.43
N MET A 94 6.53 -2.70 8.55
CA MET A 94 7.33 -1.84 7.68
C MET A 94 8.84 -2.10 7.83
N ARG A 95 9.30 -2.27 9.06
CA ARG A 95 10.70 -2.65 9.33
C ARG A 95 11.07 -3.95 8.63
N LEU A 96 10.20 -4.95 8.70
CA LEU A 96 10.40 -6.24 8.06
C LEU A 96 10.37 -6.14 6.54
N ALA A 97 9.38 -5.44 5.99
CA ALA A 97 9.24 -5.26 4.55
C ALA A 97 10.50 -4.57 3.97
N ARG A 98 11.01 -3.54 4.65
CA ARG A 98 12.26 -2.88 4.26
C ARG A 98 13.45 -3.84 4.30
N GLN A 99 13.56 -4.64 5.35
CA GLN A 99 14.65 -5.61 5.51
C GLN A 99 14.59 -6.70 4.43
N GLU A 100 13.40 -7.25 4.16
CA GLU A 100 13.19 -8.25 3.11
C GLU A 100 13.52 -7.68 1.73
N PHE A 101 13.06 -6.45 1.43
CA PHE A 101 13.38 -5.77 0.18
C PHE A 101 14.89 -5.62 -0.01
N ARG A 102 15.63 -5.12 0.99
CA ARG A 102 17.09 -4.95 0.92
C ARG A 102 17.81 -6.27 0.64
N ILE A 103 17.35 -7.36 1.24
CA ILE A 103 17.92 -8.70 1.00
C ILE A 103 17.65 -9.15 -0.43
N LYS A 104 16.41 -9.08 -0.88
CA LYS A 104 16.02 -9.52 -2.24
C LYS A 104 16.62 -8.66 -3.35
N ALA A 105 16.82 -7.39 -3.09
CA ALA A 105 17.46 -6.45 -4.02
C ALA A 105 19.01 -6.53 -4.01
N GLY A 106 19.61 -7.40 -3.18
CA GLY A 106 21.06 -7.51 -3.06
C GLY A 106 21.73 -6.32 -2.36
N LEU A 107 20.96 -5.51 -1.65
CA LEU A 107 21.42 -4.29 -0.95
C LEU A 107 21.79 -4.56 0.52
N ALA A 108 21.48 -5.75 1.03
CA ALA A 108 21.76 -6.11 2.41
C ALA A 108 23.18 -6.64 2.61
N THR A 109 23.80 -6.26 3.71
CA THR A 109 25.08 -6.83 4.13
C THR A 109 24.91 -8.28 4.62
N ILE A 110 26.02 -9.03 4.68
CA ILE A 110 26.04 -10.40 5.20
C ILE A 110 25.52 -10.44 6.65
N VAL A 111 25.82 -9.41 7.44
CA VAL A 111 25.36 -9.29 8.83
C VAL A 111 23.84 -9.13 8.89
N GLU A 112 23.28 -8.23 8.08
CA GLU A 112 21.83 -8.02 7.98
C GLU A 112 21.10 -9.29 7.53
N MET A 113 21.65 -10.01 6.55
CA MET A 113 21.08 -11.29 6.09
C MET A 113 21.07 -12.37 7.17
N LYS A 114 22.14 -12.48 7.96
CA LYS A 114 22.21 -13.43 9.09
C LYS A 114 21.20 -13.09 10.17
N ALA A 115 21.11 -11.80 10.52
CA ALA A 115 20.14 -11.30 11.52
C ALA A 115 18.71 -11.58 11.08
N TYR A 116 18.38 -11.29 9.82
CA TYR A 116 17.04 -11.56 9.24
C TYR A 116 16.68 -13.05 9.31
N LYS A 117 17.59 -13.94 8.89
CA LYS A 117 17.34 -15.39 8.94
C LYS A 117 17.03 -15.87 10.35
N LYS A 118 17.85 -15.45 11.33
CA LYS A 118 17.65 -15.80 12.75
C LYS A 118 16.30 -15.32 13.28
N GLU A 119 15.90 -14.11 12.90
CA GLU A 119 14.63 -13.53 13.32
C GLU A 119 13.44 -14.21 12.64
N ALA A 120 13.53 -14.52 11.34
CA ALA A 120 12.53 -15.27 10.60
C ALA A 120 12.29 -16.66 11.19
N GLU A 121 13.34 -17.38 11.56
CA GLU A 121 13.25 -18.67 12.25
C GLU A 121 12.56 -18.56 13.61
N LYS A 122 12.90 -17.53 14.41
CA LYS A 122 12.26 -17.28 15.71
C LYS A 122 10.75 -17.04 15.55
N ARG A 123 10.37 -16.26 14.53
CA ARG A 123 8.96 -15.96 14.22
C ARG A 123 8.20 -17.19 13.75
N ALA A 124 8.80 -17.97 12.85
CA ALA A 124 8.21 -19.23 12.39
C ALA A 124 7.93 -20.19 13.54
N LYS A 125 8.89 -20.34 14.47
CA LYS A 125 8.72 -21.16 15.69
C LYS A 125 7.60 -20.63 16.59
N ALA A 126 7.52 -19.30 16.79
CA ALA A 126 6.49 -18.66 17.60
C ALA A 126 5.09 -18.86 16.96
N ALA A 127 4.98 -18.66 15.65
CA ALA A 127 3.74 -18.85 14.91
C ALA A 127 3.26 -20.33 14.97
N ALA A 128 4.17 -21.27 14.79
CA ALA A 128 3.84 -22.71 14.90
C ALA A 128 3.34 -23.07 16.31
N LYS A 129 3.99 -22.54 17.36
CA LYS A 129 3.54 -22.75 18.75
C LYS A 129 2.17 -22.14 19.01
N ALA A 130 1.89 -20.94 18.49
CA ALA A 130 0.59 -20.29 18.61
C ALA A 130 -0.51 -21.07 17.89
N ALA A 131 -0.23 -21.54 16.67
CA ALA A 131 -1.16 -22.37 15.89
C ALA A 131 -1.48 -23.70 16.58
N ALA A 132 -0.48 -24.37 17.16
CA ALA A 132 -0.66 -25.60 17.92
C ALA A 132 -1.53 -25.36 19.18
N LYS A 133 -1.32 -24.25 19.89
CA LYS A 133 -2.13 -23.89 21.06
C LYS A 133 -3.58 -23.60 20.67
N ALA A 134 -3.80 -22.90 19.55
CA ALA A 134 -5.14 -22.60 19.05
C ALA A 134 -5.89 -23.88 18.63
N LYS A 135 -5.24 -24.81 17.94
CA LYS A 135 -5.84 -26.12 17.60
C LYS A 135 -6.24 -26.93 18.83
N LYS A 136 -5.40 -26.95 19.88
CA LYS A 136 -5.71 -27.64 21.13
C LYS A 136 -6.90 -27.01 21.87
N ALA A 137 -7.02 -25.67 21.85
CA ALA A 137 -8.16 -24.96 22.45
C ALA A 137 -9.48 -25.16 21.69
N ALA A 138 -9.44 -25.43 20.38
CA ALA A 138 -10.62 -25.70 19.56
C ALA A 138 -11.10 -27.16 19.61
N SER A 139 -10.30 -28.06 20.21
CA SER A 139 -10.61 -29.50 20.34
C SER A 139 -11.16 -29.88 21.71
N ASN A 140 -11.25 -28.95 22.65
CA ASN A 140 -11.87 -29.07 23.96
C ASN A 140 -13.19 -28.29 24.02
#